data_bd0ab73f6dd67cb36beac27edbdb6858
#
_entry.id   bd0ab73f6dd67cb36beac27edbdb6858
#
_cell.length_a   1.000
_cell.length_b   1.000
_cell.length_c   1.000
_cell.angle_alpha   90.00
_cell.angle_beta   90.00
_cell.angle_gamma   90.00
#
_symmetry.space_group_name_H-M   'P 1'
#
loop_
_entity.id
_entity.type
_entity.pdbx_description
1 polymer ?
#
loop_
_entity_poly.entity_id
_entity_poly.type
_entity_poly.pdbx_seq_one_letter_code
_entity_poly.pdbx_strand_id
1 'polypeptide(L)' 'NYAPVSAGDYASGTNHVLPTAGYARVFSGLNIDHFVTKTSVQMIDKKGLESLGDTIIDLAEAEGLPAHANAVRVRKK' A
#
# COMPACT_ATOMS: atom_id res chain seq x y z
N ASN A 1 -14.81 -32.51 -0.28
CA ASN A 1 -15.23 -32.59 -1.68
C ASN A 1 -14.12 -33.18 -2.57
N TYR A 2 -13.92 -32.67 -3.78
CA TYR A 2 -12.96 -33.16 -4.77
C TYR A 2 -11.62 -32.39 -4.77
N ALA A 3 -11.23 -31.70 -3.70
CA ALA A 3 -10.02 -30.89 -3.59
C ALA A 3 -9.04 -31.45 -2.54
N PRO A 4 -8.25 -32.49 -2.86
CA PRO A 4 -7.21 -32.97 -1.96
C PRO A 4 -6.06 -31.97 -1.84
N VAL A 5 -5.28 -32.04 -0.76
CA VAL A 5 -4.09 -31.18 -0.54
C VAL A 5 -3.11 -31.26 -1.70
N SER A 6 -2.92 -32.44 -2.28
CA SER A 6 -2.04 -32.63 -3.42
C SER A 6 -2.45 -31.84 -4.68
N ALA A 7 -3.70 -31.49 -4.84
CA ALA A 7 -4.13 -30.59 -5.90
C ALA A 7 -3.51 -29.20 -5.75
N GLY A 8 -3.47 -28.69 -4.52
CA GLY A 8 -2.80 -27.43 -4.21
C GLY A 8 -1.30 -27.46 -4.44
N ASP A 9 -0.66 -28.60 -4.16
CA ASP A 9 0.79 -28.75 -4.36
C ASP A 9 1.19 -28.75 -5.83
N TYR A 10 0.36 -29.25 -6.73
CA TYR A 10 0.78 -29.53 -8.10
C TYR A 10 -0.01 -28.84 -9.20
N ALA A 11 -1.24 -28.48 -9.02
CA ALA A 11 -2.09 -28.13 -10.14
C ALA A 11 -3.11 -27.00 -9.94
N SER A 12 -3.58 -26.74 -8.72
CA SER A 12 -4.71 -25.83 -8.50
C SER A 12 -4.33 -24.37 -8.32
N GLY A 13 -3.03 -24.04 -8.26
CA GLY A 13 -2.54 -22.67 -8.12
C GLY A 13 -2.43 -22.14 -6.69
N THR A 14 -2.92 -22.88 -5.70
CA THR A 14 -2.74 -22.55 -4.28
C THR A 14 -1.40 -23.08 -3.77
N ASN A 15 -1.07 -22.76 -2.52
CA ASN A 15 0.18 -23.19 -1.90
C ASN A 15 -0.10 -23.90 -0.55
N HIS A 16 0.73 -24.87 -0.20
CA HIS A 16 0.60 -25.61 1.06
C HIS A 16 1.24 -24.86 2.25
N VAL A 17 2.03 -23.84 2.01
CA VAL A 17 2.68 -23.06 3.08
C VAL A 17 1.66 -22.11 3.69
N LEU A 18 1.18 -22.47 4.86
CA LEU A 18 0.11 -21.78 5.58
C LEU A 18 0.65 -21.14 6.85
N PRO A 19 0.09 -20.00 7.28
CA PRO A 19 0.42 -19.41 8.57
C PRO A 19 -0.16 -20.28 9.69
N THR A 20 0.67 -20.56 10.69
CA THR A 20 0.33 -21.38 11.87
C THR A 20 0.41 -20.58 13.16
N ALA A 21 0.17 -21.19 14.31
CA ALA A 21 0.24 -20.57 15.64
C ALA A 21 -0.63 -19.29 15.78
N GLY A 22 -1.78 -19.25 15.11
CA GLY A 22 -2.71 -18.11 15.16
C GLY A 22 -2.36 -16.95 14.24
N TYR A 23 -1.26 -16.99 13.50
CA TYR A 23 -0.84 -15.93 12.59
C TYR A 23 -1.76 -15.74 11.39
N ALA A 24 -2.65 -16.69 11.08
CA ALA A 24 -3.67 -16.54 10.03
C ALA A 24 -4.59 -15.31 10.24
N ARG A 25 -4.64 -14.76 11.44
CA ARG A 25 -5.39 -13.52 11.73
C ARG A 25 -4.78 -12.27 11.08
N VAL A 26 -3.48 -12.29 10.80
CA VAL A 26 -2.72 -11.13 10.30
C VAL A 26 -1.93 -11.42 9.04
N PHE A 27 -1.68 -12.69 8.72
CA PHE A 27 -0.92 -13.11 7.54
C PHE A 27 -1.72 -14.06 6.67
N SER A 28 -1.56 -13.91 5.37
CA SER A 28 -2.04 -14.88 4.38
C SER A 28 -1.03 -16.01 4.21
N GLY A 29 -1.47 -17.13 3.62
CA GLY A 29 -0.57 -18.18 3.14
C GLY A 29 0.39 -17.66 2.08
N LEU A 30 1.40 -18.44 1.75
CA LEU A 30 2.41 -18.08 0.75
C LEU A 30 1.77 -17.86 -0.64
N ASN A 31 2.12 -16.74 -1.27
CA ASN A 31 1.70 -16.39 -2.62
C ASN A 31 2.77 -15.54 -3.32
N ILE A 32 2.53 -15.13 -4.56
CA ILE A 32 3.48 -14.34 -5.35
C ILE A 32 3.82 -13.00 -4.68
N ASP A 33 2.91 -12.38 -3.96
CA ASP A 33 3.15 -11.09 -3.30
C ASP A 33 4.30 -11.16 -2.27
N HIS A 34 4.60 -12.32 -1.71
CA HIS A 34 5.74 -12.51 -0.80
C HIS A 34 7.11 -12.41 -1.50
N PHE A 35 7.15 -12.56 -2.81
CA PHE A 35 8.37 -12.51 -3.62
C PHE A 35 8.55 -11.20 -4.38
N VAL A 36 7.65 -10.24 -4.22
CA VAL A 36 7.70 -8.94 -4.88
C VAL A 36 7.74 -7.81 -3.87
N THR A 37 8.38 -6.72 -4.25
CA THR A 37 8.37 -5.47 -3.48
C THR A 37 7.52 -4.46 -4.23
N LYS A 38 6.60 -3.82 -3.51
CA LYS A 38 5.77 -2.75 -4.06
C LYS A 38 6.36 -1.40 -3.69
N THR A 39 6.65 -0.59 -4.69
CA THR A 39 7.17 0.77 -4.50
C THR A 39 6.14 1.77 -5.00
N SER A 40 5.77 2.71 -4.14
CA SER A 40 4.92 3.82 -4.55
C SER A 40 5.77 4.98 -5.06
N VAL A 41 5.41 5.52 -6.21
CA VAL A 41 6.05 6.69 -6.80
C VAL A 41 4.98 7.75 -6.98
N GLN A 42 5.28 8.98 -6.53
CA GLN A 42 4.40 10.11 -6.83
C GLN A 42 5.18 11.17 -7.59
N MET A 43 4.57 11.67 -8.66
CA MET A 43 5.08 12.77 -9.46
C MET A 43 3.98 13.80 -9.61
N ILE A 44 4.25 15.03 -9.17
CA ILE A 44 3.30 16.14 -9.24
C ILE A 44 3.99 17.27 -9.98
N ASP A 45 3.44 17.67 -11.11
CA ASP A 45 3.89 18.86 -11.84
C ASP A 45 3.35 20.16 -11.21
N LYS A 46 3.79 21.29 -11.73
CA LYS A 46 3.37 22.61 -11.21
C LYS A 46 1.85 22.77 -11.24
N LYS A 47 1.21 22.37 -12.33
CA LYS A 47 -0.24 22.50 -12.50
C LYS A 47 -1.01 21.60 -11.55
N GLY A 48 -0.55 20.38 -11.33
CA GLY A 48 -1.10 19.46 -10.34
C GLY A 48 -0.97 20.02 -8.91
N LEU A 49 0.18 20.61 -8.58
CA LEU A 49 0.37 21.22 -7.27
C LEU A 49 -0.50 22.49 -7.08
N GLU A 50 -0.70 23.28 -8.10
CA GLU A 50 -1.63 24.41 -8.05
C GLU A 50 -3.06 23.95 -7.76
N SER A 51 -3.48 22.85 -8.36
CA SER A 51 -4.82 22.27 -8.15
C SER A 51 -5.01 21.63 -6.76
N LEU A 52 -4.02 20.91 -6.27
CA LEU A 52 -4.12 20.12 -5.03
C LEU A 52 -3.60 20.87 -3.80
N GLY A 53 -2.80 21.90 -3.99
CA GLY A 53 -2.02 22.51 -2.93
C GLY A 53 -2.85 23.05 -1.77
N ASP A 54 -3.97 23.68 -2.04
CA ASP A 54 -4.82 24.25 -0.98
C ASP A 54 -5.45 23.14 -0.12
N THR A 55 -5.91 22.07 -0.77
CA THR A 55 -6.42 20.88 -0.04
C THR A 55 -5.36 20.25 0.85
N ILE A 56 -4.12 20.13 0.36
CA ILE A 56 -3.01 19.57 1.14
C ILE A 56 -2.69 20.46 2.33
N ILE A 57 -2.66 21.79 2.13
CA ILE A 57 -2.40 22.75 3.20
C ILE A 57 -3.48 22.67 4.29
N ASP A 58 -4.75 22.67 3.89
CA ASP A 58 -5.87 22.63 4.82
C ASP A 58 -5.86 21.34 5.66
N LEU A 59 -5.62 20.21 5.03
CA LEU A 59 -5.52 18.93 5.74
C LEU A 59 -4.31 18.88 6.68
N ALA A 60 -3.16 19.36 6.23
CA ALA A 60 -1.95 19.39 7.06
C ALA A 60 -2.12 20.29 8.27
N GLU A 61 -2.77 21.44 8.13
CA GLU A 61 -3.07 22.34 9.24
C GLU A 61 -4.09 21.75 10.20
N ALA A 62 -5.14 21.10 9.70
CA ALA A 62 -6.13 20.41 10.52
C ALA A 62 -5.51 19.29 11.36
N GLU A 63 -4.49 18.62 10.85
CA GLU A 63 -3.74 17.60 11.58
C GLU A 63 -2.63 18.15 12.50
N GLY A 64 -2.42 19.46 12.52
CA GLY A 64 -1.37 20.09 13.32
C GLY A 64 0.05 19.86 12.77
N LEU A 65 0.20 19.75 11.44
CA LEU A 65 1.46 19.52 10.75
C LEU A 65 1.90 20.75 9.93
N PRO A 66 2.32 21.86 10.57
CA PRO A 66 2.62 23.11 9.89
C PRO A 66 3.81 22.99 8.93
N ALA A 67 4.78 22.13 9.20
CA ALA A 67 5.90 21.90 8.29
C ALA A 67 5.45 21.28 6.96
N HIS A 68 4.48 20.38 6.99
CA HIS A 68 3.89 19.79 5.78
C HIS A 68 3.13 20.83 4.96
N ALA A 69 2.33 21.66 5.59
CA ALA A 69 1.64 22.78 4.93
C ALA A 69 2.64 23.74 4.30
N ASN A 70 3.71 24.08 5.01
CA ASN A 70 4.73 25.01 4.52
C ASN A 70 5.53 24.46 3.34
N ALA A 71 5.77 23.15 3.32
CA ALA A 71 6.42 22.48 2.19
C ALA A 71 5.66 22.68 0.86
N VAL A 72 4.34 22.73 0.92
CA VAL A 72 3.50 23.04 -0.25
C VAL A 72 3.53 24.53 -0.57
N ARG A 73 3.41 25.41 0.43
CA ARG A 73 3.41 26.86 0.22
C ARG A 73 4.67 27.35 -0.50
N VAL A 74 5.83 26.86 -0.11
CA VAL A 74 7.09 27.30 -0.75
C VAL A 74 7.22 26.81 -2.19
N ARG A 75 6.57 25.71 -2.54
CA ARG A 75 6.59 25.18 -3.91
C ARG A 75 5.51 25.78 -4.82
N LYS A 76 4.47 26.34 -4.25
CA LYS A 76 3.43 27.10 -5.01
C LYS A 76 3.90 28.46 -5.50
N LYS A 77 4.95 28.98 -4.90
CA LYS A 77 5.58 30.21 -5.37
C LYS A 77 6.30 29.98 -6.70
#